data_b5535d54a32600c16909a8a6c1a773b9
#
_entry.id   b5535d54a32600c16909a8a6c1a773b9
#
_cell.length_a   1.000
_cell.length_b   1.000
_cell.length_c   1.000
_cell.angle_alpha   90.00
_cell.angle_beta   90.00
_cell.angle_gamma   90.00
#
_symmetry.space_group_name_H-M   'P 1'
#
loop_
_entity.id
_entity.type
_entity.pdbx_description
1 polymer ?
#
loop_
_entity_poly.entity_id
_entity_poly.type
_entity_poly.pdbx_seq_one_letter_code
_entity_poly.pdbx_strand_id
1 'polypeptide(L)'
;MIVADFRYIYRGDTLIRIKQSCLAHHVYTHEDIRNEYFCLVDADEMDCLWDSLIRKRIILDNNLWLNENLKHGGEDIEFMQRLMPLLHCFVTIDTIYYKHYIRRGFSTSTKWNPDKQEAKMIIMTEMVNTMKSLNIDIKEHEFDYTYQLLRQYIAPRCAFYANDGCKMANIDKKKALDDIRRMKFWFPFCDKQSVKFAWMKSHKYGLLYFLFKHRLYGAILLLYHLRMKNN
;
A
#
# COMPACT_ATOMS: atom_id res chain seq x y z
N MET A 1 -0.95 19.75 -7.28
CA MET A 1 -0.11 19.13 -6.23
C MET A 1 1.31 18.98 -6.74
N ILE A 2 2.30 19.05 -5.89
CA ILE A 2 3.72 18.81 -6.21
C ILE A 2 4.20 17.70 -5.28
N VAL A 3 4.88 16.71 -5.84
CA VAL A 3 5.45 15.57 -5.08
C VAL A 3 6.96 15.51 -5.31
N ALA A 4 7.73 15.35 -4.23
CA ALA A 4 9.18 15.19 -4.31
C ALA A 4 9.52 13.75 -4.73
N ASP A 5 10.31 13.62 -5.79
CA ASP A 5 10.67 12.35 -6.42
C ASP A 5 11.79 11.58 -5.69
N PHE A 6 12.47 12.23 -4.76
CA PHE A 6 13.62 11.68 -4.05
C PHE A 6 13.47 11.84 -2.55
N ARG A 7 13.94 10.84 -1.81
CA ARG A 7 14.05 10.91 -0.34
C ARG A 7 15.33 10.24 0.17
N TYR A 8 15.98 10.92 1.11
CA TYR A 8 17.08 10.31 1.87
C TYR A 8 16.51 9.49 3.03
N ILE A 9 17.00 8.26 3.19
CA ILE A 9 16.63 7.38 4.30
C ILE A 9 17.83 7.22 5.21
N TYR A 10 17.71 7.67 6.46
CA TYR A 10 18.73 7.63 7.49
C TYR A 10 18.39 6.64 8.61
N ARG A 11 19.45 6.05 9.18
CA ARG A 11 19.39 5.33 10.47
C ARG A 11 20.40 6.00 11.40
N GLY A 12 19.90 6.75 12.41
CA GLY A 12 20.75 7.72 13.11
C GLY A 12 21.29 8.75 12.12
N ASP A 13 22.58 9.04 12.15
CA ASP A 13 23.23 9.97 11.23
C ASP A 13 23.75 9.30 9.95
N THR A 14 23.53 8.00 9.78
CA THR A 14 24.01 7.25 8.62
C THR A 14 22.96 7.21 7.53
N LEU A 15 23.31 7.71 6.34
CA LEU A 15 22.51 7.54 5.13
C LEU A 15 22.56 6.07 4.70
N ILE A 16 21.44 5.37 4.76
CA ILE A 16 21.34 3.95 4.39
C ILE A 16 20.77 3.71 3.01
N ARG A 17 20.00 4.67 2.49
CA ARG A 17 19.36 4.55 1.18
C ARG A 17 18.95 5.92 0.64
N ILE A 18 19.09 6.07 -0.67
CA ILE A 18 18.38 7.09 -1.45
C ILE A 18 17.22 6.35 -2.12
N LYS A 19 15.99 6.73 -1.84
CA LYS A 19 14.83 6.26 -2.60
C LYS A 19 14.60 7.30 -3.69
N GLN A 20 14.72 6.87 -4.93
CA GLN A 20 14.32 7.60 -6.12
C GLN A 20 12.98 7.03 -6.57
N SER A 21 12.05 7.88 -6.94
CA SER A 21 10.85 7.47 -7.63
C SER A 21 11.21 6.92 -9.02
N CYS A 22 10.38 6.03 -9.51
CA CYS A 22 10.43 5.62 -10.92
C CYS A 22 9.72 6.61 -11.85
N LEU A 23 9.06 7.62 -11.27
CA LEU A 23 8.38 8.68 -12.01
C LEU A 23 9.40 9.78 -12.33
N ALA A 24 9.65 10.01 -13.59
CA ALA A 24 10.47 11.13 -14.05
C ALA A 24 9.79 12.47 -13.73
N HIS A 25 10.54 13.58 -13.77
CA HIS A 25 9.95 14.91 -13.70
C HIS A 25 8.85 15.03 -14.77
N HIS A 26 7.60 15.06 -14.33
CA HIS A 26 6.43 14.99 -15.21
C HIS A 26 5.25 15.78 -14.64
N VAL A 27 4.44 16.30 -15.55
CA VAL A 27 3.16 16.93 -15.21
C VAL A 27 2.05 15.94 -15.57
N TYR A 28 1.41 15.40 -14.55
CA TYR A 28 0.28 14.47 -14.69
C TYR A 28 -1.02 15.26 -14.76
N THR A 29 -1.76 15.12 -15.86
CA THR A 29 -3.15 15.58 -15.98
C THR A 29 -4.11 14.65 -15.25
N HIS A 30 -5.38 15.02 -15.14
CA HIS A 30 -6.41 14.13 -14.58
C HIS A 30 -6.54 12.82 -15.38
N GLU A 31 -6.38 12.88 -16.70
CA GLU A 31 -6.40 11.71 -17.57
C GLU A 31 -5.18 10.82 -17.35
N ASP A 32 -3.99 11.40 -17.18
CA ASP A 32 -2.78 10.63 -16.84
C ASP A 32 -2.91 9.96 -15.47
N ILE A 33 -3.48 10.64 -14.47
CA ILE A 33 -3.76 10.06 -13.16
C ILE A 33 -4.65 8.81 -13.29
N ARG A 34 -5.68 8.88 -14.10
CA ARG A 34 -6.58 7.77 -14.37
C ARG A 34 -5.84 6.62 -15.07
N ASN A 35 -5.13 6.91 -16.15
CA ASN A 35 -4.50 5.90 -17.00
C ASN A 35 -3.29 5.24 -16.33
N GLU A 36 -2.58 5.99 -15.47
CA GLU A 36 -1.36 5.52 -14.80
C GLU A 36 -1.57 5.23 -13.30
N TYR A 37 -2.81 5.15 -12.84
CA TYR A 37 -3.17 5.00 -11.42
C TYR A 37 -2.35 3.91 -10.70
N PHE A 38 -2.27 2.72 -11.27
CA PHE A 38 -1.52 1.61 -10.66
C PHE A 38 0.00 1.84 -10.67
N CYS A 39 0.52 2.53 -11.68
CA CYS A 39 1.93 2.92 -11.72
C CYS A 39 2.25 3.92 -10.60
N LEU A 40 1.39 4.91 -10.39
CA LEU A 40 1.52 5.91 -9.33
C LEU A 40 1.44 5.27 -7.93
N VAL A 41 0.53 4.34 -7.72
CA VAL A 41 0.42 3.59 -6.46
C VAL A 41 1.61 2.65 -6.26
N ASP A 42 2.12 2.01 -7.32
CA ASP A 42 3.30 1.14 -7.24
C ASP A 42 4.58 1.90 -6.88
N ALA A 43 4.68 3.14 -7.35
CA ALA A 43 5.83 4.01 -7.10
C ALA A 43 5.89 4.52 -5.63
N ASP A 44 4.88 4.27 -4.81
CA ASP A 44 4.70 4.82 -3.45
C ASP A 44 4.65 6.36 -3.42
N GLU A 45 4.42 7.02 -4.55
CA GLU A 45 4.38 8.49 -4.63
C GLU A 45 3.07 9.05 -4.09
N MET A 46 2.02 8.24 -4.12
CA MET A 46 0.71 8.59 -3.59
C MET A 46 0.43 7.95 -2.22
N ASP A 47 1.48 7.54 -1.51
CA ASP A 47 1.36 6.90 -0.19
C ASP A 47 1.75 7.84 0.96
N CYS A 48 2.26 9.05 0.68
CA CYS A 48 2.83 9.93 1.69
C CYS A 48 2.37 11.39 1.53
N LEU A 49 2.08 12.07 2.66
CA LEU A 49 1.77 13.50 2.67
C LEU A 49 2.99 14.38 2.90
N TRP A 50 4.00 13.87 3.59
CA TRP A 50 5.13 14.63 4.11
C TRP A 50 6.15 15.06 3.04
N ASP A 51 6.11 14.51 1.84
CA ASP A 51 6.92 14.87 0.67
C ASP A 51 6.09 15.60 -0.41
N SER A 52 4.90 16.05 -0.06
CA SER A 52 3.94 16.66 -0.99
C SER A 52 3.56 18.08 -0.60
N LEU A 53 3.35 18.94 -1.60
CA LEU A 53 2.73 20.25 -1.46
C LEU A 53 1.36 20.23 -2.12
N ILE A 54 0.31 20.38 -1.33
CA ILE A 54 -1.08 20.33 -1.77
C ILE A 54 -1.66 21.75 -1.70
N ARG A 55 -2.34 22.18 -2.77
CA ARG A 55 -3.04 23.46 -2.76
C ARG A 55 -4.16 23.44 -1.71
N LYS A 56 -4.07 24.30 -0.70
CA LYS A 56 -5.03 24.40 0.42
C LYS A 56 -6.50 24.45 -0.04
N ARG A 57 -6.79 25.13 -1.15
CA ARG A 57 -8.14 25.26 -1.69
C ARG A 57 -8.77 23.91 -2.05
N ILE A 58 -7.99 22.95 -2.58
CA ILE A 58 -8.50 21.60 -2.88
C ILE A 58 -9.01 20.94 -1.60
N ILE A 59 -8.31 21.09 -0.49
CA ILE A 59 -8.70 20.53 0.81
C ILE A 59 -9.99 21.19 1.31
N LEU A 60 -10.04 22.51 1.30
CA LEU A 60 -11.16 23.26 1.86
C LEU A 60 -12.44 23.11 1.03
N ASP A 61 -12.35 23.27 -0.30
CA ASP A 61 -13.50 23.24 -1.21
C ASP A 61 -14.13 21.82 -1.27
N ASN A 62 -13.38 20.78 -0.99
CA ASN A 62 -13.86 19.39 -0.98
C ASN A 62 -14.04 18.80 0.42
N ASN A 63 -13.90 19.61 1.48
CA ASN A 63 -13.97 19.16 2.87
C ASN A 63 -13.11 17.90 3.14
N LEU A 64 -11.88 17.89 2.60
CA LEU A 64 -10.97 16.75 2.64
C LEU A 64 -10.08 16.83 3.90
N TRP A 65 -10.38 16.02 4.91
CA TRP A 65 -9.64 15.95 6.16
C TRP A 65 -9.05 14.56 6.39
N LEU A 66 -8.00 14.48 7.20
CA LEU A 66 -7.46 13.20 7.65
C LEU A 66 -8.52 12.40 8.41
N ASN A 67 -8.53 11.10 8.21
CA ASN A 67 -9.44 10.20 8.91
C ASN A 67 -8.93 9.95 10.34
N GLU A 68 -9.56 10.58 11.32
CA GLU A 68 -9.17 10.50 12.74
C GLU A 68 -9.34 9.09 13.34
N ASN A 69 -10.04 8.18 12.67
CA ASN A 69 -10.13 6.78 13.10
C ASN A 69 -8.85 5.99 12.79
N LEU A 70 -7.96 6.52 11.93
CA LEU A 70 -6.70 5.88 11.55
C LEU A 70 -5.54 6.32 12.45
N LYS A 71 -5.69 6.18 13.79
CA LYS A 71 -4.73 6.68 14.80
C LYS A 71 -3.36 5.98 14.79
N HIS A 72 -3.23 4.85 14.09
CA HIS A 72 -2.05 3.99 14.15
C HIS A 72 -1.34 3.82 12.81
N GLY A 73 -1.56 4.75 11.89
CA GLY A 73 -0.94 4.82 10.56
C GLY A 73 -1.87 4.40 9.43
N GLY A 74 -1.58 4.92 8.24
CA GLY A 74 -2.34 4.72 7.01
C GLY A 74 -3.33 5.84 6.70
N GLU A 75 -3.40 6.86 7.56
CA GLU A 75 -4.19 8.07 7.37
C GLU A 75 -3.71 8.87 6.16
N ASP A 76 -2.41 8.85 5.90
CA ASP A 76 -1.77 9.47 4.75
C ASP A 76 -2.17 8.75 3.44
N ILE A 77 -2.06 7.44 3.40
CA ILE A 77 -2.44 6.64 2.22
C ILE A 77 -3.93 6.81 1.92
N GLU A 78 -4.78 6.71 2.93
CA GLU A 78 -6.23 6.87 2.79
C GLU A 78 -6.60 8.27 2.28
N PHE A 79 -5.98 9.30 2.84
CA PHE A 79 -6.16 10.68 2.40
C PHE A 79 -5.74 10.87 0.93
N MET A 80 -4.57 10.34 0.54
CA MET A 80 -4.07 10.44 -0.82
C MET A 80 -4.99 9.71 -1.81
N GLN A 81 -5.58 8.58 -1.44
CA GLN A 81 -6.59 7.91 -2.27
C GLN A 81 -7.80 8.82 -2.52
N ARG A 82 -8.35 9.49 -1.50
CA ARG A 82 -9.46 10.43 -1.66
C ARG A 82 -9.08 11.70 -2.42
N LEU A 83 -7.81 12.12 -2.34
CA LEU A 83 -7.31 13.29 -3.04
C LEU A 83 -7.17 13.08 -4.55
N MET A 84 -6.70 11.88 -4.99
CA MET A 84 -6.41 11.59 -6.40
C MET A 84 -7.53 11.99 -7.37
N PRO A 85 -8.81 11.62 -7.15
CA PRO A 85 -9.89 11.99 -8.07
C PRO A 85 -10.17 13.49 -8.15
N LEU A 86 -9.70 14.27 -7.17
CA LEU A 86 -9.91 15.71 -7.08
C LEU A 86 -8.79 16.51 -7.76
N LEU A 87 -7.71 15.86 -8.18
CA LEU A 87 -6.58 16.49 -8.82
C LEU A 87 -6.84 16.73 -10.30
N HIS A 88 -6.81 17.99 -10.74
CA HIS A 88 -6.76 18.32 -12.16
C HIS A 88 -5.37 18.07 -12.74
N CYS A 89 -4.34 18.31 -11.95
CA CYS A 89 -2.96 17.95 -12.26
C CYS A 89 -2.12 17.81 -10.99
N PHE A 90 -1.03 17.04 -11.09
CA PHE A 90 0.08 17.11 -10.15
C PHE A 90 1.42 17.02 -10.88
N VAL A 91 2.48 17.43 -10.22
CA VAL A 91 3.84 17.50 -10.78
C VAL A 91 4.76 16.70 -9.88
N THR A 92 5.54 15.82 -10.44
CA THR A 92 6.71 15.22 -9.77
C THR A 92 7.92 16.09 -10.03
N ILE A 93 8.80 16.25 -9.06
CA ILE A 93 10.02 17.02 -9.16
C ILE A 93 11.21 16.19 -8.70
N ASP A 94 12.36 16.34 -9.35
CA ASP A 94 13.58 15.58 -9.14
C ASP A 94 14.46 16.10 -8.00
N THR A 95 13.91 16.92 -7.13
CA THR A 95 14.63 17.56 -6.02
C THR A 95 14.32 16.89 -4.70
N ILE A 96 15.36 16.62 -3.90
CA ILE A 96 15.20 16.01 -2.57
C ILE A 96 14.91 17.09 -1.54
N TYR A 97 13.71 17.09 -1.02
CA TYR A 97 13.30 17.99 0.06
C TYR A 97 13.12 17.30 1.41
N TYR A 98 13.10 15.97 1.44
CA TYR A 98 12.75 15.25 2.65
C TYR A 98 13.83 14.26 3.10
N LYS A 99 14.14 14.28 4.41
CA LYS A 99 15.03 13.34 5.09
C LYS A 99 14.21 12.45 6.00
N HIS A 100 14.07 11.19 5.65
CA HIS A 100 13.33 10.20 6.45
C HIS A 100 14.26 9.50 7.43
N TYR A 101 14.03 9.67 8.74
CA TYR A 101 14.81 9.04 9.79
C TYR A 101 14.09 7.79 10.33
N ILE A 102 14.69 6.63 10.16
CA ILE A 102 14.19 5.38 10.74
C ILE A 102 14.58 5.32 12.21
N ARG A 103 13.59 5.37 13.10
CA ARG A 103 13.75 5.26 14.56
C ARG A 103 13.07 3.97 15.03
N ARG A 104 13.88 2.90 15.22
CA ARG A 104 13.34 1.60 15.68
C ARG A 104 12.66 1.75 17.05
N GLY A 105 11.46 1.18 17.19
CA GLY A 105 10.68 1.17 18.42
C GLY A 105 9.95 2.48 18.77
N PHE A 106 10.21 3.57 18.04
CA PHE A 106 9.56 4.88 18.28
C PHE A 106 8.54 5.24 17.17
N SER A 107 8.67 4.66 15.99
CA SER A 107 7.74 4.93 14.88
C SER A 107 6.50 4.06 14.98
N THR A 108 5.34 4.64 14.68
CA THR A 108 4.07 3.90 14.53
C THR A 108 4.18 2.79 13.49
N SER A 109 4.96 2.97 12.42
CA SER A 109 5.17 1.96 11.37
C SER A 109 5.88 0.70 11.87
N THR A 110 6.75 0.81 12.90
CA THR A 110 7.56 -0.31 13.41
C THR A 110 6.95 -1.04 14.60
N LYS A 111 5.97 -0.45 15.30
CA LYS A 111 5.28 -1.08 16.42
C LYS A 111 4.21 -2.05 15.95
N TRP A 112 4.17 -3.25 16.56
CA TRP A 112 3.04 -4.14 16.38
C TRP A 112 1.81 -3.56 17.05
N ASN A 113 0.69 -3.50 16.33
CA ASN A 113 -0.59 -3.00 16.83
C ASN A 113 -1.73 -3.69 16.07
N PRO A 114 -2.73 -4.29 16.76
CA PRO A 114 -3.87 -4.95 16.15
C PRO A 114 -4.73 -3.99 15.31
N ASP A 115 -4.86 -2.73 15.71
CA ASP A 115 -5.71 -1.73 15.04
C ASP A 115 -5.23 -1.41 13.61
N LYS A 116 -3.95 -1.66 13.30
CA LYS A 116 -3.43 -1.54 11.92
C LYS A 116 -4.13 -2.44 10.91
N GLN A 117 -4.80 -3.50 11.38
CA GLN A 117 -5.53 -4.40 10.49
C GLN A 117 -6.83 -3.76 9.99
N GLU A 118 -7.49 -2.97 10.82
CA GLU A 118 -8.65 -2.19 10.44
C GLU A 118 -8.27 -1.08 9.46
N ALA A 119 -7.16 -0.38 9.73
CA ALA A 119 -6.62 0.62 8.80
C ALA A 119 -6.40 0.06 7.39
N LYS A 120 -5.84 -1.15 7.26
CA LYS A 120 -5.64 -1.81 5.96
C LYS A 120 -6.95 -2.11 5.23
N MET A 121 -8.02 -2.42 5.95
CA MET A 121 -9.35 -2.63 5.35
C MET A 121 -9.93 -1.31 4.84
N ILE A 122 -9.79 -0.23 5.61
CA ILE A 122 -10.23 1.11 5.21
C ILE A 122 -9.49 1.56 3.95
N ILE A 123 -8.16 1.44 3.92
CA ILE A 123 -7.33 1.81 2.76
C ILE A 123 -7.74 1.04 1.50
N MET A 124 -7.93 -0.29 1.59
CA MET A 124 -8.36 -1.08 0.43
C MET A 124 -9.77 -0.71 -0.05
N THR A 125 -10.66 -0.38 0.88
CA THR A 125 -11.99 0.10 0.52
C THR A 125 -11.89 1.42 -0.22
N GLU A 126 -11.07 2.35 0.26
CA GLU A 126 -10.90 3.65 -0.36
C GLU A 126 -10.20 3.55 -1.72
N MET A 127 -9.24 2.65 -1.89
CA MET A 127 -8.64 2.37 -3.20
C MET A 127 -9.71 1.96 -4.23
N VAL A 128 -10.65 1.10 -3.86
CA VAL A 128 -11.77 0.72 -4.74
C VAL A 128 -12.69 1.90 -5.04
N ASN A 129 -12.96 2.77 -4.06
CA ASN A 129 -13.75 3.97 -4.26
C ASN A 129 -13.05 4.95 -5.21
N THR A 130 -11.76 5.15 -5.04
CA THR A 130 -10.90 5.97 -5.93
C THR A 130 -10.94 5.47 -7.37
N MET A 131 -10.78 4.16 -7.58
CA MET A 131 -10.88 3.56 -8.91
C MET A 131 -12.24 3.83 -9.56
N LYS A 132 -13.33 3.69 -8.80
CA LYS A 132 -14.68 4.01 -9.28
C LYS A 132 -14.82 5.49 -9.65
N SER A 133 -14.31 6.40 -8.81
CA SER A 133 -14.36 7.84 -9.05
C SER A 133 -13.54 8.27 -10.27
N LEU A 134 -12.46 7.55 -10.56
CA LEU A 134 -11.63 7.72 -11.76
C LEU A 134 -12.16 6.94 -12.99
N ASN A 135 -13.29 6.23 -12.88
CA ASN A 135 -13.83 5.36 -13.93
C ASN A 135 -12.83 4.28 -14.39
N ILE A 136 -12.11 3.67 -13.45
CA ILE A 136 -11.18 2.56 -13.71
C ILE A 136 -11.92 1.24 -13.49
N ASP A 137 -12.03 0.40 -14.52
CA ASP A 137 -12.62 -0.93 -14.39
C ASP A 137 -11.57 -1.93 -13.84
N ILE A 138 -11.88 -2.50 -12.68
CA ILE A 138 -11.03 -3.52 -12.03
C ILE A 138 -10.78 -4.73 -12.97
N LYS A 139 -11.76 -5.07 -13.82
CA LYS A 139 -11.63 -6.22 -14.73
C LYS A 139 -10.58 -5.99 -15.83
N GLU A 140 -10.47 -4.76 -16.30
CA GLU A 140 -9.46 -4.39 -17.32
C GLU A 140 -8.06 -4.33 -16.70
N HIS A 141 -7.97 -4.12 -15.37
CA HIS A 141 -6.74 -3.97 -14.59
C HIS A 141 -6.58 -5.07 -13.53
N GLU A 142 -7.12 -6.27 -13.77
CA GLU A 142 -7.19 -7.33 -12.76
C GLU A 142 -5.84 -7.75 -12.18
N PHE A 143 -4.77 -7.72 -13.00
CA PHE A 143 -3.43 -8.09 -12.56
C PHE A 143 -2.84 -7.05 -11.62
N ASP A 144 -2.94 -5.78 -11.97
CA ASP A 144 -2.44 -4.68 -11.15
C ASP A 144 -3.24 -4.58 -9.85
N TYR A 145 -4.57 -4.66 -9.92
CA TYR A 145 -5.43 -4.70 -8.74
C TYR A 145 -5.08 -5.88 -7.81
N THR A 146 -4.91 -7.06 -8.36
CA THR A 146 -4.51 -8.25 -7.61
C THR A 146 -3.16 -8.05 -6.92
N TYR A 147 -2.20 -7.44 -7.61
CA TYR A 147 -0.89 -7.13 -7.05
C TYR A 147 -1.00 -6.12 -5.89
N GLN A 148 -1.83 -5.08 -6.01
CA GLN A 148 -2.09 -4.15 -4.92
C GLN A 148 -2.80 -4.84 -3.74
N LEU A 149 -3.76 -5.70 -3.98
CA LEU A 149 -4.41 -6.48 -2.93
C LEU A 149 -3.39 -7.35 -2.16
N LEU A 150 -2.46 -7.99 -2.88
CA LEU A 150 -1.36 -8.75 -2.25
C LEU A 150 -0.45 -7.85 -1.42
N ARG A 151 -0.05 -6.71 -1.96
CA ARG A 151 0.93 -5.80 -1.36
C ARG A 151 0.34 -5.05 -0.16
N GLN A 152 -0.82 -4.42 -0.35
CA GLN A 152 -1.39 -3.49 0.62
C GLN A 152 -2.24 -4.17 1.69
N TYR A 153 -2.79 -5.35 1.41
CA TYR A 153 -3.71 -6.03 2.32
C TYR A 153 -3.25 -7.42 2.75
N ILE A 154 -3.03 -8.37 1.82
CA ILE A 154 -2.75 -9.77 2.17
C ILE A 154 -1.40 -9.90 2.87
N ALA A 155 -0.32 -9.32 2.32
CA ALA A 155 1.00 -9.42 2.91
C ALA A 155 1.09 -8.81 4.33
N PRO A 156 0.54 -7.62 4.59
CA PRO A 156 0.46 -7.09 5.96
C PRO A 156 -0.35 -7.98 6.92
N ARG A 157 -1.43 -8.58 6.47
CA ARG A 157 -2.22 -9.54 7.26
C ARG A 157 -1.42 -10.80 7.59
N CYS A 158 -0.69 -11.34 6.62
CA CYS A 158 0.18 -12.49 6.85
C CYS A 158 1.28 -12.16 7.87
N ALA A 159 1.92 -11.00 7.74
CA ALA A 159 2.91 -10.53 8.71
C ALA A 159 2.31 -10.33 10.10
N PHE A 160 1.11 -9.76 10.19
CA PHE A 160 0.41 -9.58 11.47
C PHE A 160 0.14 -10.91 12.18
N TYR A 161 -0.48 -11.87 11.48
CA TYR A 161 -0.81 -13.16 12.08
C TYR A 161 0.42 -14.03 12.38
N ALA A 162 1.51 -13.85 11.66
CA ALA A 162 2.77 -14.56 11.91
C ALA A 162 3.60 -13.95 13.05
N ASN A 163 3.25 -12.75 13.53
CA ASN A 163 3.96 -12.08 14.61
C ASN A 163 3.71 -12.75 15.98
N ASP A 164 4.75 -12.84 16.82
CA ASP A 164 4.66 -13.42 18.17
C ASP A 164 3.69 -12.66 19.10
N GLY A 165 3.44 -11.39 18.82
CA GLY A 165 2.42 -10.58 19.49
C GLY A 165 0.99 -11.05 19.23
N CYS A 166 0.72 -11.73 18.10
CA CYS A 166 -0.59 -12.26 17.77
C CYS A 166 -0.86 -13.59 18.51
N LYS A 167 -1.66 -13.56 19.56
CA LYS A 167 -1.97 -14.71 20.42
C LYS A 167 -3.11 -15.60 19.92
N MET A 168 -3.63 -15.37 18.71
CA MET A 168 -4.65 -16.23 18.09
C MET A 168 -4.13 -17.65 17.88
N ALA A 169 -5.01 -18.65 18.00
CA ALA A 169 -4.69 -20.04 17.63
C ALA A 169 -4.41 -20.15 16.11
N ASN A 170 -3.54 -21.08 15.73
CA ASN A 170 -3.16 -21.26 14.32
C ASN A 170 -4.36 -21.57 13.39
N ILE A 171 -5.36 -22.26 13.91
CA ILE A 171 -6.58 -22.56 13.14
C ILE A 171 -7.35 -21.27 12.85
N ASP A 172 -7.47 -20.37 13.82
CA ASP A 172 -8.18 -19.09 13.67
C ASP A 172 -7.41 -18.14 12.74
N LYS A 173 -6.07 -18.12 12.81
CA LYS A 173 -5.22 -17.36 11.87
C LYS A 173 -5.45 -17.81 10.42
N LYS A 174 -5.49 -19.12 10.17
CA LYS A 174 -5.76 -19.68 8.84
C LYS A 174 -7.17 -19.34 8.35
N LYS A 175 -8.17 -19.44 9.23
CA LYS A 175 -9.54 -19.07 8.94
C LYS A 175 -9.64 -17.58 8.58
N ALA A 176 -9.01 -16.71 9.38
CA ALA A 176 -8.99 -15.27 9.12
C ALA A 176 -8.32 -14.91 7.77
N LEU A 177 -7.29 -15.66 7.35
CA LEU A 177 -6.71 -15.52 6.01
C LEU A 177 -7.65 -16.02 4.90
N ASP A 178 -8.40 -17.08 5.13
CA ASP A 178 -9.39 -17.58 4.16
C ASP A 178 -10.60 -16.63 4.03
N ASP A 179 -11.00 -15.99 5.12
CA ASP A 179 -12.13 -15.04 5.15
C ASP A 179 -11.89 -13.79 4.30
N ILE A 180 -10.62 -13.45 3.96
CA ILE A 180 -10.29 -12.38 3.02
C ILE A 180 -11.02 -12.56 1.68
N ARG A 181 -11.23 -13.80 1.25
CA ARG A 181 -11.92 -14.15 0.00
C ARG A 181 -13.40 -13.77 -0.03
N ARG A 182 -13.98 -13.39 1.11
CA ARG A 182 -15.39 -12.99 1.26
C ARG A 182 -15.58 -11.49 1.43
N MET A 183 -14.47 -10.73 1.41
CA MET A 183 -14.55 -9.27 1.60
C MET A 183 -15.04 -8.56 0.34
N LYS A 184 -15.71 -7.43 0.52
CA LYS A 184 -16.33 -6.65 -0.57
C LYS A 184 -15.36 -6.15 -1.65
N PHE A 185 -14.07 -6.01 -1.31
CA PHE A 185 -13.01 -5.62 -2.23
C PHE A 185 -12.27 -6.84 -2.81
N TRP A 186 -12.70 -8.07 -2.45
CA TRP A 186 -12.12 -9.27 -3.03
C TRP A 186 -12.46 -9.36 -4.52
N PHE A 187 -11.43 -9.58 -5.32
CA PHE A 187 -11.55 -9.94 -6.73
C PHE A 187 -10.97 -11.33 -6.92
N PRO A 188 -11.67 -12.26 -7.58
CA PRO A 188 -11.16 -13.61 -7.79
C PRO A 188 -9.82 -13.56 -8.52
N PHE A 189 -8.82 -14.24 -7.98
CA PHE A 189 -7.57 -14.46 -8.68
C PHE A 189 -7.83 -15.38 -9.87
N CYS A 190 -7.56 -14.89 -11.07
CA CYS A 190 -8.10 -15.54 -12.24
C CYS A 190 -7.32 -16.75 -12.64
N ASP A 191 -5.98 -16.74 -12.70
CA ASP A 191 -5.28 -17.84 -13.33
C ASP A 191 -3.76 -17.89 -13.10
N LYS A 192 -3.11 -18.70 -13.96
CA LYS A 192 -1.64 -18.81 -14.00
C LYS A 192 -0.95 -17.50 -14.41
N GLN A 193 -1.62 -16.64 -15.19
CA GLN A 193 -1.03 -15.40 -15.70
C GLN A 193 -0.86 -14.39 -14.57
N SER A 194 -1.83 -14.29 -13.63
CA SER A 194 -1.73 -13.45 -12.46
C SER A 194 -0.55 -13.83 -11.55
N VAL A 195 -0.28 -15.14 -11.39
CA VAL A 195 0.90 -15.62 -10.66
C VAL A 195 2.17 -15.18 -11.37
N LYS A 196 2.24 -15.35 -12.70
CA LYS A 196 3.39 -14.91 -13.52
C LYS A 196 3.60 -13.41 -13.40
N PHE A 197 2.54 -12.61 -13.50
CA PHE A 197 2.60 -11.16 -13.35
C PHE A 197 3.16 -10.75 -11.97
N ALA A 198 2.65 -11.34 -10.88
CA ALA A 198 3.16 -11.08 -9.53
C ALA A 198 4.64 -11.48 -9.38
N TRP A 199 5.09 -12.57 -10.01
CA TRP A 199 6.50 -12.97 -10.06
C TRP A 199 7.38 -11.97 -10.80
N MET A 200 6.90 -11.42 -11.91
CA MET A 200 7.62 -10.39 -12.68
C MET A 200 7.80 -9.10 -11.90
N LYS A 201 6.77 -8.68 -11.17
CA LYS A 201 6.82 -7.49 -10.28
C LYS A 201 7.70 -7.74 -9.04
N SER A 202 7.56 -8.92 -8.41
CA SER A 202 8.33 -9.29 -7.22
C SER A 202 8.22 -10.78 -6.91
N HIS A 203 9.37 -11.46 -6.81
CA HIS A 203 9.42 -12.88 -6.42
C HIS A 203 8.73 -13.16 -5.08
N LYS A 204 8.85 -12.23 -4.11
CA LYS A 204 8.17 -12.31 -2.81
C LYS A 204 6.66 -12.37 -2.98
N TYR A 205 6.09 -11.49 -3.79
CA TYR A 205 4.64 -11.44 -4.00
C TYR A 205 4.14 -12.56 -4.92
N GLY A 206 4.96 -13.00 -5.88
CA GLY A 206 4.66 -14.17 -6.68
C GLY A 206 4.53 -15.44 -5.83
N LEU A 207 5.48 -15.67 -4.91
CA LEU A 207 5.40 -16.79 -3.97
C LEU A 207 4.19 -16.67 -3.04
N LEU A 208 3.95 -15.49 -2.46
CA LEU A 208 2.79 -15.24 -1.61
C LEU A 208 1.49 -15.55 -2.36
N TYR A 209 1.38 -15.05 -3.59
CA TYR A 209 0.20 -15.28 -4.42
C TYR A 209 -0.03 -16.78 -4.66
N PHE A 210 1.00 -17.49 -5.08
CA PHE A 210 0.91 -18.95 -5.29
C PHE A 210 0.42 -19.67 -4.04
N LEU A 211 1.03 -19.41 -2.89
CA LEU A 211 0.66 -20.04 -1.62
C LEU A 211 -0.77 -19.67 -1.18
N PHE A 212 -1.16 -18.40 -1.35
CA PHE A 212 -2.49 -17.92 -0.99
C PHE A 212 -3.56 -18.53 -1.89
N LYS A 213 -3.32 -18.58 -3.21
CA LYS A 213 -4.21 -19.21 -4.20
C LYS A 213 -4.51 -20.67 -3.83
N HIS A 214 -3.49 -21.40 -3.42
CA HIS A 214 -3.61 -22.82 -3.05
C HIS A 214 -3.98 -23.04 -1.57
N ARG A 215 -4.37 -21.99 -0.83
CA ARG A 215 -4.75 -22.03 0.59
C ARG A 215 -3.68 -22.63 1.51
N LEU A 216 -2.42 -22.51 1.13
CA LEU A 216 -1.28 -23.00 1.91
C LEU A 216 -0.93 -22.03 3.05
N TYR A 217 -1.94 -21.64 3.84
CA TYR A 217 -1.80 -20.61 4.89
C TYR A 217 -0.79 -20.99 5.97
N GLY A 218 -0.63 -22.28 6.28
CA GLY A 218 0.40 -22.73 7.21
C GLY A 218 1.82 -22.40 6.74
N ALA A 219 2.10 -22.62 5.44
CA ALA A 219 3.39 -22.25 4.84
C ALA A 219 3.59 -20.74 4.82
N ILE A 220 2.55 -19.97 4.52
CA ILE A 220 2.60 -18.51 4.57
C ILE A 220 2.99 -18.02 5.97
N LEU A 221 2.29 -18.46 7.01
CA LEU A 221 2.56 -18.07 8.39
C LEU A 221 3.98 -18.43 8.82
N LEU A 222 4.46 -19.62 8.47
CA LEU A 222 5.82 -20.05 8.76
C LEU A 222 6.87 -19.16 8.06
N LEU A 223 6.71 -18.89 6.76
CA LEU A 223 7.64 -18.05 6.01
C LEU A 223 7.72 -16.62 6.57
N TYR A 224 6.59 -16.03 6.92
CA TYR A 224 6.56 -14.69 7.51
C TYR A 224 7.16 -14.67 8.92
N HIS A 225 6.93 -15.69 9.74
CA HIS A 225 7.52 -15.82 11.06
C HIS A 225 9.06 -15.93 10.99
N LEU A 226 9.59 -16.80 10.12
CA LEU A 226 11.04 -16.95 9.92
C LEU A 226 11.68 -15.64 9.43
N ARG A 227 11.02 -14.93 8.51
CA ARG A 227 11.51 -13.65 8.01
C ARG A 227 11.59 -12.57 9.09
N MET A 228 10.62 -12.52 10.00
CA MET A 228 10.62 -11.53 11.09
C MET A 228 11.70 -11.79 12.14
N LYS A 229 12.13 -13.04 12.33
CA LYS A 229 13.25 -13.38 13.22
C LYS A 229 14.61 -12.99 12.64
N ASN A 230 14.72 -12.91 11.31
CA ASN A 230 15.99 -12.62 10.63
C ASN A 230 16.19 -11.11 10.29
N ASN A 231 15.19 -10.26 10.59
CA ASN A 231 15.24 -8.80 10.42
C ASN A 231 15.30 -8.08 11.78
#